data_1ea840db1cbebfaf1f2f60e680fd3146
#
_entry.id   1ea840db1cbebfaf1f2f60e680fd3146
#
_cell.length_a   1.000
_cell.length_b   1.000
_cell.length_c   1.000
_cell.angle_alpha   90.00
_cell.angle_beta   90.00
_cell.angle_gamma   90.00
#
_symmetry.space_group_name_H-M   'P 1'
#
loop_
_entity.id
_entity.type
_entity.pdbx_description
1 polymer ?
#
loop_
_entity_poly.entity_id
_entity_poly.type
_entity_poly.pdbx_seq_one_letter_code
_entity_poly.pdbx_strand_id
1 'polypeptide(L)'
;DEHQEILIDLRKTLNDHLISSNDLSFFPEPYFLENGISDVTAFSQKNKDQIKKLLTVSNLALSNFDEVSNEIEKILDDENPWVRYWGLIVCSSFGEKAMNFSEKIDFIFQNDSENLVKMRAVEFMLLNNINVSESKINSLLKSAKSESEANLMLNTLALVKTQNPNFKLNLKKEVFSENWIPPKREENALVNRRMNYLTNNE
;
A
#
# COMPACT_ATOMS: atom_id res chain seq x y z
N ASP A 1 -32.36 4.77 -2.37
CA ASP A 1 -32.12 3.33 -2.59
C ASP A 1 -32.66 2.54 -1.41
N GLU A 2 -33.44 1.47 -1.70
CA GLU A 2 -34.16 0.64 -0.72
C GLU A 2 -33.23 0.02 0.36
N HIS A 3 -31.94 -0.11 0.08
CA HIS A 3 -30.97 -0.73 0.97
C HIS A 3 -29.95 0.25 1.58
N GLN A 4 -30.12 1.55 1.40
CA GLN A 4 -29.16 2.54 1.88
C GLN A 4 -29.01 2.55 3.40
N GLU A 5 -30.12 2.45 4.13
CA GLU A 5 -30.10 2.41 5.59
C GLU A 5 -29.38 1.15 6.11
N ILE A 6 -29.64 0.00 5.49
CA ILE A 6 -28.97 -1.26 5.82
C ILE A 6 -27.45 -1.15 5.58
N LEU A 7 -27.04 -0.55 4.47
CA LEU A 7 -25.62 -0.35 4.15
C LEU A 7 -24.92 0.54 5.20
N ILE A 8 -25.58 1.63 5.61
CA ILE A 8 -25.06 2.54 6.64
C ILE A 8 -24.89 1.79 7.96
N ASP A 9 -25.88 1.02 8.36
CA ASP A 9 -25.89 0.25 9.62
C ASP A 9 -24.80 -0.83 9.63
N LEU A 10 -24.63 -1.56 8.52
CA LEU A 10 -23.59 -2.59 8.38
C LEU A 10 -22.18 -1.97 8.40
N ARG A 11 -21.98 -0.84 7.73
CA ARG A 11 -20.70 -0.10 7.76
C ARG A 11 -20.37 0.38 9.15
N LYS A 12 -21.35 0.94 9.87
CA LYS A 12 -21.18 1.37 11.25
C LYS A 12 -20.80 0.18 12.14
N THR A 13 -21.53 -0.92 12.05
CA THR A 13 -21.26 -2.14 12.83
C THR A 13 -19.85 -2.68 12.55
N LEU A 14 -19.43 -2.72 11.28
CA LEU A 14 -18.08 -3.12 10.91
C LEU A 14 -17.02 -2.20 11.51
N ASN A 15 -17.18 -0.87 11.37
CA ASN A 15 -16.24 0.09 11.92
C ASN A 15 -16.13 -0.03 13.46
N ASP A 16 -17.26 -0.16 14.17
CA ASP A 16 -17.27 -0.34 15.61
C ASP A 16 -16.53 -1.64 16.01
N HIS A 17 -16.70 -2.71 15.24
CA HIS A 17 -15.98 -3.98 15.45
C HIS A 17 -14.47 -3.82 15.24
N LEU A 18 -14.05 -3.23 14.13
CA LEU A 18 -12.62 -3.01 13.79
C LEU A 18 -11.94 -2.14 14.86
N ILE A 19 -12.62 -1.10 15.36
CA ILE A 19 -12.09 -0.24 16.41
C ILE A 19 -12.01 -1.01 17.75
N SER A 20 -13.06 -1.73 18.12
CA SER A 20 -13.13 -2.44 19.41
C SER A 20 -12.14 -3.59 19.51
N SER A 21 -11.86 -4.26 18.39
CA SER A 21 -10.84 -5.33 18.29
C SER A 21 -9.41 -4.81 18.16
N ASN A 22 -9.22 -3.50 17.98
CA ASN A 22 -7.93 -2.89 17.63
C ASN A 22 -7.27 -3.61 16.44
N ASP A 23 -7.97 -3.70 15.32
CA ASP A 23 -7.54 -4.48 14.15
C ASP A 23 -6.20 -3.97 13.61
N LEU A 24 -5.18 -4.82 13.68
CA LEU A 24 -3.81 -4.50 13.27
C LEU A 24 -3.59 -4.59 11.76
N SER A 25 -4.55 -5.06 10.98
CA SER A 25 -4.45 -5.19 9.52
C SER A 25 -4.31 -3.83 8.80
N PHE A 26 -4.58 -2.72 9.49
CA PHE A 26 -4.34 -1.38 8.99
C PHE A 26 -2.85 -1.01 8.92
N PHE A 27 -1.98 -1.71 9.65
CA PHE A 27 -0.54 -1.54 9.50
C PHE A 27 -0.02 -2.44 8.39
N PRO A 28 0.93 -1.98 7.55
CA PRO A 28 1.63 -2.87 6.63
C PRO A 28 2.32 -4.00 7.41
N GLU A 29 2.18 -5.23 6.91
CA GLU A 29 2.71 -6.42 7.57
C GLU A 29 4.19 -6.30 7.96
N PRO A 30 5.12 -5.79 7.12
CA PRO A 30 6.51 -5.62 7.50
C PRO A 30 6.71 -4.73 8.74
N TYR A 31 5.93 -3.64 8.82
CA TYR A 31 5.99 -2.75 9.99
C TYR A 31 5.49 -3.45 11.26
N PHE A 32 4.40 -4.20 11.16
CA PHE A 32 3.88 -4.98 12.29
C PHE A 32 4.87 -6.07 12.73
N LEU A 33 5.48 -6.79 11.80
CA LEU A 33 6.48 -7.83 12.10
C LEU A 33 7.71 -7.26 12.82
N GLU A 34 8.14 -6.07 12.45
CA GLU A 34 9.29 -5.41 13.08
C GLU A 34 8.97 -4.83 14.46
N ASN A 35 7.78 -4.25 14.64
CA ASN A 35 7.48 -3.42 15.80
C ASN A 35 6.46 -4.02 16.78
N GLY A 36 5.66 -5.00 16.35
CA GLY A 36 4.50 -5.48 17.10
C GLY A 36 4.46 -6.96 17.39
N ILE A 37 5.19 -7.79 16.63
CA ILE A 37 5.06 -9.26 16.73
C ILE A 37 5.57 -9.81 18.08
N SER A 38 6.50 -9.14 18.73
CA SER A 38 7.05 -9.56 20.02
C SER A 38 6.05 -9.43 21.19
N ASP A 39 5.14 -8.45 21.11
CA ASP A 39 4.03 -8.26 22.06
C ASP A 39 2.85 -7.60 21.32
N VAL A 40 2.03 -8.43 20.71
CA VAL A 40 0.87 -8.01 19.92
C VAL A 40 -0.13 -7.22 20.75
N THR A 41 -0.31 -7.60 22.01
CA THR A 41 -1.26 -6.93 22.91
C THR A 41 -0.81 -5.52 23.25
N ALA A 42 0.44 -5.35 23.68
CA ALA A 42 1.00 -4.04 24.00
C ALA A 42 1.03 -3.14 22.75
N PHE A 43 1.44 -3.68 21.59
CA PHE A 43 1.46 -2.94 20.33
C PHE A 43 0.05 -2.46 19.94
N SER A 44 -0.95 -3.33 20.03
CA SER A 44 -2.35 -3.03 19.73
C SER A 44 -2.88 -1.91 20.63
N GLN A 45 -2.68 -2.01 21.93
CA GLN A 45 -3.13 -0.99 22.89
C GLN A 45 -2.43 0.37 22.67
N LYS A 46 -1.12 0.37 22.45
CA LYS A 46 -0.32 1.57 22.18
C LYS A 46 -0.78 2.31 20.91
N ASN A 47 -1.23 1.57 19.91
CA ASN A 47 -1.56 2.11 18.58
C ASN A 47 -3.07 2.28 18.35
N LYS A 48 -3.91 2.20 19.37
CA LYS A 48 -5.36 2.26 19.25
C LYS A 48 -5.87 3.49 18.49
N ASP A 49 -5.37 4.67 18.82
CA ASP A 49 -5.77 5.92 18.14
C ASP A 49 -5.26 5.97 16.70
N GLN A 50 -4.08 5.41 16.45
CA GLN A 50 -3.54 5.27 15.10
C GLN A 50 -4.41 4.36 14.24
N ILE A 51 -4.82 3.20 14.76
CA ILE A 51 -5.72 2.26 14.06
C ILE A 51 -7.02 2.96 13.67
N LYS A 52 -7.62 3.70 14.61
CA LYS A 52 -8.83 4.49 14.33
C LYS A 52 -8.60 5.53 13.23
N LYS A 53 -7.46 6.23 13.26
CA LYS A 53 -7.10 7.21 12.22
C LYS A 53 -6.95 6.54 10.86
N LEU A 54 -6.25 5.40 10.77
CA LEU A 54 -6.05 4.67 9.51
C LEU A 54 -7.38 4.13 8.95
N LEU A 55 -8.26 3.61 9.81
CA LEU A 55 -9.62 3.21 9.41
C LEU A 55 -10.41 4.40 8.86
N THR A 56 -10.34 5.56 9.52
CA THR A 56 -11.01 6.77 9.01
C THR A 56 -10.51 7.15 7.63
N VAL A 57 -9.20 7.14 7.41
CA VAL A 57 -8.61 7.43 6.11
C VAL A 57 -9.06 6.41 5.06
N SER A 58 -9.01 5.12 5.36
CA SER A 58 -9.42 4.08 4.40
C SER A 58 -10.89 4.20 3.97
N ASN A 59 -11.77 4.64 4.89
CA ASN A 59 -13.18 4.85 4.62
C ASN A 59 -13.46 5.99 3.63
N LEU A 60 -12.53 6.91 3.39
CA LEU A 60 -12.70 7.97 2.39
C LEU A 60 -12.90 7.40 0.98
N ALA A 61 -12.35 6.21 0.69
CA ALA A 61 -12.58 5.51 -0.57
C ALA A 61 -14.08 5.15 -0.83
N LEU A 62 -14.93 5.21 0.21
CA LEU A 62 -16.35 4.93 0.12
C LEU A 62 -17.21 6.19 -0.09
N SER A 63 -16.59 7.36 -0.18
CA SER A 63 -17.24 8.67 -0.31
C SER A 63 -17.17 9.19 -1.75
N ASN A 64 -17.86 10.30 -2.04
CA ASN A 64 -17.66 11.03 -3.29
C ASN A 64 -16.32 11.79 -3.25
N PHE A 65 -15.55 11.71 -4.33
CA PHE A 65 -14.24 12.36 -4.42
C PHE A 65 -14.31 13.88 -4.10
N ASP A 66 -15.29 14.58 -4.68
CA ASP A 66 -15.42 16.04 -4.53
C ASP A 66 -15.68 16.46 -3.06
N GLU A 67 -16.29 15.57 -2.26
CA GLU A 67 -16.56 15.83 -0.84
C GLU A 67 -15.32 15.63 0.03
N VAL A 68 -14.39 14.76 -0.37
CA VAL A 68 -13.24 14.34 0.45
C VAL A 68 -11.89 14.78 -0.11
N SER A 69 -11.83 15.41 -1.29
CA SER A 69 -10.59 15.79 -1.96
C SER A 69 -9.69 16.69 -1.09
N ASN A 70 -10.25 17.66 -0.39
CA ASN A 70 -9.50 18.53 0.52
C ASN A 70 -8.92 17.80 1.74
N GLU A 71 -9.61 16.74 2.18
CA GLU A 71 -9.11 15.88 3.27
C GLU A 71 -7.99 14.97 2.77
N ILE A 72 -8.15 14.38 1.58
CA ILE A 72 -7.11 13.59 0.94
C ILE A 72 -5.83 14.41 0.76
N GLU A 73 -5.93 15.66 0.34
CA GLU A 73 -4.76 16.54 0.19
C GLU A 73 -3.95 16.67 1.49
N LYS A 74 -4.64 16.88 2.62
CA LYS A 74 -4.00 16.94 3.96
C LYS A 74 -3.40 15.61 4.38
N ILE A 75 -4.07 14.50 4.07
CA ILE A 75 -3.60 13.14 4.34
C ILE A 75 -2.28 12.84 3.62
N LEU A 76 -2.13 13.29 2.40
CA LEU A 76 -0.89 13.12 1.64
C LEU A 76 0.30 13.93 2.22
N ASP A 77 0.03 14.95 3.04
CA ASP A 77 1.04 15.74 3.77
C ASP A 77 1.22 15.29 5.24
N ASP A 78 0.50 14.27 5.70
CA ASP A 78 0.54 13.84 7.10
C ASP A 78 1.95 13.38 7.51
N GLU A 79 2.38 13.73 8.72
CA GLU A 79 3.70 13.32 9.25
C GLU A 79 3.84 11.81 9.39
N ASN A 80 2.72 11.11 9.64
CA ASN A 80 2.72 9.66 9.80
C ASN A 80 2.71 8.96 8.43
N PRO A 81 3.72 8.15 8.11
CA PRO A 81 3.82 7.47 6.82
C PRO A 81 2.66 6.52 6.55
N TRP A 82 2.08 5.91 7.57
CA TRP A 82 0.96 4.96 7.36
C TRP A 82 -0.35 5.69 7.02
N VAL A 83 -0.49 6.94 7.42
CA VAL A 83 -1.59 7.80 6.99
C VAL A 83 -1.41 8.15 5.49
N ARG A 84 -0.20 8.54 5.07
CA ARG A 84 0.11 8.76 3.64
C ARG A 84 -0.06 7.49 2.82
N TYR A 85 0.37 6.33 3.36
CA TYR A 85 0.20 5.02 2.72
C TYR A 85 -1.26 4.73 2.37
N TRP A 86 -2.19 4.91 3.32
CA TRP A 86 -3.62 4.75 3.09
C TRP A 86 -4.20 5.85 2.21
N GLY A 87 -3.73 7.09 2.33
CA GLY A 87 -4.10 8.19 1.43
C GLY A 87 -3.82 7.87 -0.04
N LEU A 88 -2.67 7.27 -0.33
CA LEU A 88 -2.31 6.83 -1.68
C LEU A 88 -3.18 5.67 -2.19
N ILE A 89 -3.55 4.72 -1.31
CA ILE A 89 -4.52 3.66 -1.65
C ILE A 89 -5.89 4.27 -1.99
N VAL A 90 -6.34 5.26 -1.21
CA VAL A 90 -7.57 6.00 -1.48
C VAL A 90 -7.48 6.74 -2.83
N CYS A 91 -6.36 7.41 -3.13
CA CYS A 91 -6.15 8.03 -4.45
C CYS A 91 -6.24 6.99 -5.58
N SER A 92 -5.61 5.82 -5.41
CA SER A 92 -5.67 4.73 -6.40
C SER A 92 -7.11 4.22 -6.60
N SER A 93 -7.93 4.18 -5.55
CA SER A 93 -9.34 3.76 -5.66
C SER A 93 -10.21 4.76 -6.42
N PHE A 94 -9.87 6.05 -6.39
CA PHE A 94 -10.55 7.10 -7.16
C PHE A 94 -10.05 7.21 -8.61
N GLY A 95 -8.87 6.66 -8.90
CA GLY A 95 -8.31 6.65 -10.24
C GLY A 95 -8.16 8.06 -10.84
N GLU A 96 -8.68 8.26 -12.04
CA GLU A 96 -8.57 9.54 -12.77
C GLU A 96 -9.10 10.76 -12.01
N LYS A 97 -10.07 10.59 -11.11
CA LYS A 97 -10.58 11.69 -10.30
C LYS A 97 -9.50 12.29 -9.38
N ALA A 98 -8.55 11.49 -8.93
CA ALA A 98 -7.45 11.93 -8.06
C ALA A 98 -6.22 12.43 -8.84
N MET A 99 -6.29 12.61 -10.16
CA MET A 99 -5.17 13.07 -10.99
C MET A 99 -4.69 14.49 -10.66
N ASN A 100 -5.52 15.31 -10.04
CA ASN A 100 -5.10 16.62 -9.52
C ASN A 100 -4.01 16.52 -8.43
N PHE A 101 -3.81 15.36 -7.83
CA PHE A 101 -2.74 15.11 -6.86
C PHE A 101 -1.47 14.50 -7.48
N SER A 102 -1.41 14.32 -8.81
CA SER A 102 -0.30 13.63 -9.48
C SER A 102 1.08 14.21 -9.18
N GLU A 103 1.21 15.56 -9.14
CA GLU A 103 2.47 16.24 -8.80
C GLU A 103 2.89 15.98 -7.35
N LYS A 104 1.94 16.04 -6.42
CA LYS A 104 2.18 15.72 -5.00
C LYS A 104 2.56 14.26 -4.81
N ILE A 105 1.91 13.35 -5.52
CA ILE A 105 2.19 11.91 -5.47
C ILE A 105 3.58 11.60 -6.07
N ASP A 106 3.97 12.27 -7.16
CA ASP A 106 5.34 12.14 -7.68
C ASP A 106 6.37 12.69 -6.67
N PHE A 107 6.09 13.80 -6.00
CA PHE A 107 6.94 14.31 -4.93
C PHE A 107 7.10 13.30 -3.79
N ILE A 108 6.02 12.65 -3.34
CA ILE A 108 6.05 11.56 -2.33
C ILE A 108 6.92 10.41 -2.83
N PHE A 109 6.73 9.97 -4.08
CA PHE A 109 7.56 8.92 -4.66
C PHE A 109 9.07 9.24 -4.61
N GLN A 110 9.43 10.48 -4.88
CA GLN A 110 10.84 10.90 -4.89
C GLN A 110 11.42 11.03 -3.47
N ASN A 111 10.64 11.50 -2.50
CA ASN A 111 11.16 12.06 -1.25
C ASN A 111 10.73 11.33 0.03
N ASP A 112 9.69 10.47 0.01
CA ASP A 112 9.24 9.79 1.22
C ASP A 112 10.34 8.90 1.81
N SER A 113 10.38 8.78 3.13
CA SER A 113 11.34 7.93 3.84
C SER A 113 10.97 6.45 3.78
N GLU A 114 9.67 6.12 3.56
CA GLU A 114 9.17 4.76 3.62
C GLU A 114 8.97 4.15 2.22
N ASN A 115 9.64 3.02 1.98
CA ASN A 115 9.57 2.32 0.69
C ASN A 115 8.14 1.91 0.32
N LEU A 116 7.33 1.50 1.30
CA LEU A 116 5.96 1.08 1.06
C LEU A 116 5.07 2.26 0.66
N VAL A 117 5.31 3.46 1.19
CA VAL A 117 4.62 4.69 0.75
C VAL A 117 5.01 5.02 -0.69
N LYS A 118 6.31 4.99 -1.00
CA LYS A 118 6.79 5.17 -2.38
C LYS A 118 6.18 4.15 -3.35
N MET A 119 6.03 2.90 -2.93
CA MET A 119 5.44 1.85 -3.77
C MET A 119 3.95 2.11 -4.03
N ARG A 120 3.19 2.66 -3.07
CA ARG A 120 1.80 3.08 -3.28
C ARG A 120 1.70 4.28 -4.24
N ALA A 121 2.66 5.19 -4.21
CA ALA A 121 2.75 6.26 -5.21
C ALA A 121 3.01 5.70 -6.62
N VAL A 122 3.90 4.71 -6.75
CA VAL A 122 4.14 3.98 -8.02
C VAL A 122 2.86 3.30 -8.50
N GLU A 123 2.10 2.64 -7.61
CA GLU A 123 0.81 2.02 -7.94
C GLU A 123 -0.15 3.04 -8.54
N PHE A 124 -0.38 4.17 -7.86
CA PHE A 124 -1.25 5.22 -8.38
C PHE A 124 -0.82 5.69 -9.77
N MET A 125 0.47 5.98 -9.94
CA MET A 125 0.98 6.47 -11.22
C MET A 125 0.76 5.46 -12.35
N LEU A 126 1.09 4.18 -12.13
CA LEU A 126 0.97 3.15 -13.15
C LEU A 126 -0.49 2.82 -13.48
N LEU A 127 -1.39 2.83 -12.51
CA LEU A 127 -2.82 2.61 -12.73
C LEU A 127 -3.47 3.76 -13.52
N ASN A 128 -2.93 4.97 -13.42
CA ASN A 128 -3.38 6.14 -14.16
C ASN A 128 -2.52 6.44 -15.41
N ASN A 129 -1.78 5.45 -15.92
CA ASN A 129 -0.95 5.56 -17.13
C ASN A 129 0.16 6.63 -17.07
N ILE A 130 0.56 7.04 -15.86
CA ILE A 130 1.74 7.88 -15.65
C ILE A 130 2.97 6.97 -15.70
N ASN A 131 3.91 7.28 -16.60
CA ASN A 131 5.08 6.44 -16.79
C ASN A 131 6.08 6.56 -15.62
N VAL A 132 6.39 5.43 -15.00
CA VAL A 132 7.49 5.28 -14.04
C VAL A 132 8.55 4.40 -14.66
N SER A 133 9.78 4.89 -14.79
CA SER A 133 10.84 4.11 -15.43
C SER A 133 11.15 2.83 -14.65
N GLU A 134 11.41 1.75 -15.39
CA GLU A 134 11.77 0.45 -14.81
C GLU A 134 12.98 0.54 -13.86
N SER A 135 13.95 1.39 -14.18
CA SER A 135 15.12 1.61 -13.33
C SER A 135 14.76 2.19 -11.96
N LYS A 136 13.78 3.10 -11.89
CA LYS A 136 13.29 3.67 -10.63
C LYS A 136 12.53 2.61 -9.81
N ILE A 137 11.70 1.79 -10.44
CA ILE A 137 11.00 0.69 -9.78
C ILE A 137 12.01 -0.33 -9.22
N ASN A 138 13.01 -0.73 -10.04
CA ASN A 138 14.05 -1.65 -9.62
C ASN A 138 14.92 -1.09 -8.48
N SER A 139 15.23 0.22 -8.50
CA SER A 139 15.94 0.87 -7.40
C SER A 139 15.12 0.87 -6.11
N LEU A 140 13.80 1.11 -6.20
CA LEU A 140 12.91 1.05 -5.05
C LEU A 140 12.80 -0.37 -4.51
N LEU A 141 12.64 -1.40 -5.34
CA LEU A 141 12.64 -2.80 -4.91
C LEU A 141 13.96 -3.19 -4.22
N LYS A 142 15.10 -2.73 -4.75
CA LYS A 142 16.43 -2.98 -4.16
C LYS A 142 16.56 -2.36 -2.77
N SER A 143 15.83 -1.30 -2.45
CA SER A 143 15.87 -0.66 -1.13
C SER A 143 15.05 -1.39 -0.06
N ALA A 144 14.34 -2.48 -0.41
CA ALA A 144 13.56 -3.26 0.55
C ALA A 144 14.42 -3.71 1.73
N LYS A 145 13.93 -3.47 2.94
CA LYS A 145 14.63 -3.73 4.20
C LYS A 145 14.49 -5.19 4.67
N SER A 146 13.46 -5.89 4.16
CA SER A 146 13.16 -7.28 4.54
C SER A 146 12.45 -8.02 3.40
N GLU A 147 12.41 -9.36 3.51
CA GLU A 147 11.66 -10.18 2.57
C GLU A 147 10.16 -9.87 2.58
N SER A 148 9.58 -9.64 3.75
CA SER A 148 8.16 -9.28 3.88
C SER A 148 7.87 -7.94 3.21
N GLU A 149 8.76 -6.95 3.33
CA GLU A 149 8.64 -5.67 2.63
C GLU A 149 8.73 -5.85 1.11
N ALA A 150 9.73 -6.58 0.62
CA ALA A 150 9.88 -6.89 -0.79
C ALA A 150 8.65 -7.63 -1.34
N ASN A 151 8.12 -8.61 -0.61
CA ASN A 151 6.92 -9.34 -1.01
C ASN A 151 5.70 -8.42 -1.10
N LEU A 152 5.51 -7.50 -0.16
CA LEU A 152 4.41 -6.53 -0.20
C LEU A 152 4.55 -5.54 -1.37
N MET A 153 5.78 -5.07 -1.65
CA MET A 153 6.06 -4.23 -2.82
C MET A 153 5.75 -4.97 -4.13
N LEU A 154 6.16 -6.24 -4.25
CA LEU A 154 5.86 -7.08 -5.41
C LEU A 154 4.36 -7.39 -5.53
N ASN A 155 3.63 -7.54 -4.43
CA ASN A 155 2.17 -7.68 -4.44
C ASN A 155 1.49 -6.44 -5.04
N THR A 156 1.99 -5.25 -4.72
CA THR A 156 1.50 -3.99 -5.30
C THR A 156 1.71 -3.96 -6.82
N LEU A 157 2.88 -4.37 -7.31
CA LEU A 157 3.15 -4.45 -8.75
C LEU A 157 2.33 -5.57 -9.44
N ALA A 158 2.06 -6.67 -8.74
CA ALA A 158 1.19 -7.73 -9.24
C ALA A 158 -0.26 -7.22 -9.42
N LEU A 159 -0.76 -6.38 -8.51
CA LEU A 159 -2.05 -5.70 -8.68
C LEU A 159 -2.05 -4.83 -9.94
N VAL A 160 -1.01 -4.01 -10.13
CA VAL A 160 -0.86 -3.18 -11.34
C VAL A 160 -0.90 -4.04 -12.61
N LYS A 161 -0.16 -5.16 -12.66
CA LYS A 161 -0.16 -6.08 -13.79
C LYS A 161 -1.55 -6.69 -14.04
N THR A 162 -2.28 -7.02 -12.97
CA THR A 162 -3.63 -7.58 -13.09
C THR A 162 -4.62 -6.57 -13.68
N GLN A 163 -4.49 -5.29 -13.32
CA GLN A 163 -5.33 -4.21 -13.84
C GLN A 163 -4.88 -3.71 -15.22
N ASN A 164 -3.58 -3.79 -15.51
CA ASN A 164 -2.99 -3.41 -16.78
C ASN A 164 -2.14 -4.57 -17.33
N PRO A 165 -2.71 -5.49 -18.13
CA PRO A 165 -1.99 -6.64 -18.68
C PRO A 165 -0.81 -6.28 -19.60
N ASN A 166 -0.77 -5.03 -20.09
CA ASN A 166 0.36 -4.53 -20.89
C ASN A 166 1.54 -4.07 -20.04
N PHE A 167 1.36 -3.95 -18.73
CA PHE A 167 2.46 -3.65 -17.81
C PHE A 167 3.49 -4.77 -17.83
N LYS A 168 4.72 -4.43 -18.20
CA LYS A 168 5.86 -5.35 -18.24
C LYS A 168 6.96 -4.78 -17.36
N LEU A 169 7.55 -5.64 -16.57
CA LEU A 169 8.68 -5.30 -15.73
C LEU A 169 9.75 -6.39 -15.88
N ASN A 170 10.95 -5.98 -16.25
CA ASN A 170 12.10 -6.88 -16.35
C ASN A 170 12.78 -6.99 -14.98
N LEU A 171 12.34 -7.94 -14.19
CA LEU A 171 12.89 -8.21 -12.85
C LEU A 171 13.97 -9.30 -12.96
N LYS A 172 15.16 -8.97 -12.47
CA LYS A 172 16.22 -9.94 -12.23
C LYS A 172 16.30 -10.25 -10.74
N LYS A 173 16.73 -11.48 -10.38
CA LYS A 173 16.89 -11.87 -8.98
C LYS A 173 17.87 -10.96 -8.22
N GLU A 174 18.83 -10.40 -8.92
CA GLU A 174 19.86 -9.47 -8.40
C GLU A 174 19.29 -8.09 -8.02
N VAL A 175 18.01 -7.80 -8.30
CA VAL A 175 17.32 -6.61 -7.82
C VAL A 175 17.31 -6.57 -6.29
N PHE A 176 17.19 -7.72 -5.66
CA PHE A 176 17.10 -7.80 -4.21
C PHE A 176 18.46 -7.90 -3.53
N SER A 177 18.57 -7.34 -2.31
CA SER A 177 19.76 -7.47 -1.49
C SER A 177 19.97 -8.93 -1.07
N GLU A 178 21.20 -9.45 -1.25
CA GLU A 178 21.58 -10.78 -0.77
C GLU A 178 21.47 -10.93 0.75
N ASN A 179 21.45 -9.82 1.48
CA ASN A 179 21.44 -9.80 2.94
C ASN A 179 20.14 -10.28 3.59
N TRP A 180 19.00 -10.22 2.89
CA TRP A 180 17.71 -10.66 3.44
C TRP A 180 17.08 -11.83 2.67
N ILE A 181 17.62 -12.25 1.52
CA ILE A 181 17.23 -13.48 0.83
C ILE A 181 18.13 -14.59 1.36
N PRO A 182 17.62 -15.54 2.15
CA PRO A 182 18.43 -16.67 2.59
C PRO A 182 18.95 -17.45 1.39
N PRO A 183 20.26 -17.81 1.34
CA PRO A 183 20.87 -18.51 0.20
C PRO A 183 20.25 -19.88 -0.13
N LYS A 184 19.39 -20.41 0.73
CA LYS A 184 18.78 -21.77 0.64
C LYS A 184 17.26 -21.77 0.56
N ARG A 185 16.61 -20.64 0.21
CA ARG A 185 15.15 -20.70 0.10
C ARG A 185 14.73 -21.44 -1.16
N GLU A 186 13.85 -22.43 -0.90
CA GLU A 186 13.15 -23.23 -1.89
C GLU A 186 12.50 -22.35 -2.97
N GLU A 187 12.36 -22.89 -4.17
CA GLU A 187 11.73 -22.25 -5.34
C GLU A 187 10.33 -21.67 -5.06
N ASN A 188 9.74 -22.01 -3.93
CA ASN A 188 8.40 -21.63 -3.47
C ASN A 188 8.32 -20.37 -2.58
N ALA A 189 9.40 -19.66 -2.33
CA ALA A 189 9.35 -18.42 -1.56
C ALA A 189 8.36 -17.42 -2.19
N LEU A 190 7.61 -16.69 -1.35
CA LEU A 190 6.57 -15.75 -1.82
C LEU A 190 7.13 -14.72 -2.80
N VAL A 191 8.33 -14.21 -2.53
CA VAL A 191 9.04 -13.28 -3.42
C VAL A 191 9.28 -13.90 -4.79
N ASN A 192 9.78 -15.15 -4.86
CA ASN A 192 10.03 -15.85 -6.13
C ASN A 192 8.72 -16.06 -6.93
N ARG A 193 7.63 -16.42 -6.27
CA ARG A 193 6.32 -16.57 -6.92
C ARG A 193 5.84 -15.25 -7.53
N ARG A 194 5.99 -14.13 -6.80
CA ARG A 194 5.61 -12.81 -7.29
C ARG A 194 6.49 -12.35 -8.45
N MET A 195 7.81 -12.58 -8.34
CA MET A 195 8.73 -12.29 -9.44
C MET A 195 8.39 -13.08 -10.70
N ASN A 196 8.15 -14.38 -10.57
CA ASN A 196 7.73 -15.23 -11.70
C ASN A 196 6.43 -14.71 -12.34
N TYR A 197 5.43 -14.37 -11.54
CA TYR A 197 4.18 -13.78 -12.06
C TYR A 197 4.42 -12.46 -12.81
N LEU A 198 5.29 -11.59 -12.30
CA LEU A 198 5.56 -10.28 -12.91
C LEU A 198 6.38 -10.39 -14.20
N THR A 199 7.27 -11.36 -14.30
CA THR A 199 8.17 -11.55 -15.46
C THR A 199 7.59 -12.45 -16.55
N ASN A 200 6.70 -13.39 -16.19
CA ASN A 200 6.05 -14.27 -17.16
C ASN A 200 4.98 -13.51 -17.95
N ASN A 201 4.97 -13.76 -19.27
CA ASN A 201 4.04 -13.15 -20.23
C ASN A 201 2.82 -14.05 -20.49
N GLU A 202 2.45 -14.94 -19.54
CA GLU A 202 1.27 -15.81 -19.65
C GLU A 202 0.08 -15.22 -18.89
#